data_1cfbc593b27562286c32a30866423edb
#
_entry.id   1cfbc593b27562286c32a30866423edb
#
_cell.length_a   1.000
_cell.length_b   1.000
_cell.length_c   1.000
_cell.angle_alpha   90.00
_cell.angle_beta   90.00
_cell.angle_gamma   90.00
#
_symmetry.space_group_name_H-M   'P 1'
#
loop_
_entity.id
_entity.type
_entity.pdbx_description
1 polymer ?
#
loop_
_entity_poly.entity_id
_entity_poly.type
_entity_poly.pdbx_seq_one_letter_code
_entity_poly.pdbx_strand_id
1 'polypeptide(L)'
;MQKNTLKTVIVLVGAGLFGLYQHFQKPDNISPSRVPSSVMADSKPTGNADNAQTVAKIRAAANNPDAKFWTTVQGTIVKSLKDDREGNQHQRFLVALAPDITLLVAHNTELAQRVPITEGQAVTISGEYVWNNRGGVLHWTHHDPRGRKGGWIEVAGKRYE
;
A
#
# COMPACT_ATOMS: atom_id res chain seq x y z
N MET A 1 -20.15 50.52 -10.10
CA MET A 1 -20.36 49.71 -8.91
C MET A 1 -21.18 48.47 -9.31
N GLN A 2 -20.56 47.35 -9.55
CA GLN A 2 -21.23 46.08 -9.85
C GLN A 2 -20.98 45.14 -8.71
N LYS A 3 -22.05 44.70 -8.06
CA LYS A 3 -22.05 43.73 -6.94
C LYS A 3 -22.05 42.32 -7.51
N ASN A 4 -20.95 41.61 -7.38
CA ASN A 4 -20.88 40.17 -7.70
C ASN A 4 -21.49 39.36 -6.57
N THR A 5 -22.64 38.78 -6.84
CA THR A 5 -23.32 37.84 -5.94
C THR A 5 -22.72 36.45 -6.10
N LEU A 6 -21.97 36.01 -5.11
CA LEU A 6 -21.42 34.66 -5.02
C LEU A 6 -22.56 33.68 -4.72
N LYS A 7 -22.93 32.84 -5.70
CA LYS A 7 -23.92 31.77 -5.50
C LYS A 7 -23.20 30.55 -4.90
N THR A 8 -23.45 30.31 -3.62
CA THR A 8 -23.08 29.08 -2.92
C THR A 8 -23.95 27.94 -3.46
N VAL A 9 -23.33 27.00 -4.17
CA VAL A 9 -23.96 25.74 -4.55
C VAL A 9 -23.66 24.72 -3.45
N ILE A 10 -24.65 24.44 -2.63
CA ILE A 10 -24.63 23.33 -1.67
C ILE A 10 -25.07 22.08 -2.42
N VAL A 11 -24.16 21.15 -2.67
CA VAL A 11 -24.50 19.82 -3.16
C VAL A 11 -24.71 18.90 -1.97
N LEU A 12 -25.97 18.67 -1.66
CA LEU A 12 -26.42 17.59 -0.78
C LEU A 12 -26.34 16.28 -1.58
N VAL A 13 -25.34 15.45 -1.34
CA VAL A 13 -25.33 14.06 -1.77
C VAL A 13 -25.54 13.16 -0.56
N GLY A 14 -26.58 12.62 -0.55
CA GLY A 14 -27.57 11.83 -0.03
C GLY A 14 -27.16 10.67 0.87
N ALA A 15 -27.94 10.53 1.92
CA ALA A 15 -28.19 9.33 2.67
C ALA A 15 -28.86 8.27 1.75
N GLY A 16 -28.20 7.14 1.49
CA GLY A 16 -28.81 6.10 0.66
C GLY A 16 -28.09 4.76 0.62
N LEU A 17 -27.28 4.38 1.64
CA LEU A 17 -26.65 3.04 1.67
C LEU A 17 -26.57 2.42 3.08
N PHE A 18 -27.42 2.85 4.02
CA PHE A 18 -27.44 2.28 5.37
C PHE A 18 -28.50 1.19 5.59
N GLY A 19 -29.26 0.83 4.57
CA GLY A 19 -30.43 -0.05 4.67
C GLY A 19 -30.24 -1.52 4.34
N LEU A 20 -29.09 -1.99 3.86
CA LEU A 20 -28.93 -3.38 3.39
C LEU A 20 -28.03 -4.28 4.27
N TYR A 21 -27.56 -3.82 5.42
CA TYR A 21 -26.66 -4.61 6.27
C TYR A 21 -27.35 -5.36 7.43
N GLN A 22 -28.66 -5.25 7.58
CA GLN A 22 -29.38 -5.79 8.74
C GLN A 22 -30.09 -7.15 8.51
N HIS A 23 -29.92 -7.79 7.35
CA HIS A 23 -30.77 -8.98 7.06
C HIS A 23 -30.05 -10.33 7.00
N PHE A 24 -28.81 -10.43 7.48
CA PHE A 24 -28.08 -11.71 7.51
C PHE A 24 -27.49 -12.02 8.89
N GLN A 25 -28.32 -12.03 9.93
CA GLN A 25 -27.94 -12.61 11.21
C GLN A 25 -29.07 -13.50 11.74
N LYS A 26 -29.12 -14.75 11.25
CA LYS A 26 -29.82 -15.83 11.93
C LYS A 26 -28.76 -16.74 12.56
N PRO A 27 -28.71 -16.95 13.88
CA PRO A 27 -27.79 -17.88 14.47
C PRO A 27 -28.34 -19.31 14.36
N ASP A 28 -27.72 -20.13 13.53
CA ASP A 28 -27.94 -21.56 13.57
C ASP A 28 -27.15 -22.14 14.74
N ASN A 29 -27.90 -22.75 15.64
CA ASN A 29 -27.45 -23.43 16.85
C ASN A 29 -26.75 -24.72 16.45
N ILE A 30 -25.40 -24.72 16.40
CA ILE A 30 -24.58 -25.92 16.19
C ILE A 30 -23.89 -26.27 17.51
N SER A 31 -24.28 -27.41 18.08
CA SER A 31 -23.66 -28.04 19.26
C SER A 31 -22.15 -28.20 19.11
N PRO A 32 -21.35 -28.08 20.19
CA PRO A 32 -19.91 -28.16 20.09
C PRO A 32 -19.46 -29.64 19.99
N SER A 33 -19.08 -30.04 18.79
CA SER A 33 -18.31 -31.26 18.59
C SER A 33 -16.87 -31.03 19.02
N ARG A 34 -16.45 -31.83 19.96
CA ARG A 34 -15.12 -31.91 20.56
C ARG A 34 -14.05 -32.11 19.47
N VAL A 35 -13.23 -31.09 19.22
CA VAL A 35 -12.04 -31.19 18.38
C VAL A 35 -10.85 -31.54 19.25
N PRO A 36 -10.02 -32.56 18.92
CA PRO A 36 -8.86 -32.92 19.73
C PRO A 36 -7.80 -31.82 19.69
N SER A 37 -7.37 -31.41 20.89
CA SER A 37 -6.24 -30.51 21.10
C SER A 37 -4.94 -31.24 20.72
N SER A 38 -4.44 -31.01 19.51
CA SER A 38 -3.02 -31.22 19.23
C SER A 38 -2.68 -30.58 17.89
N VAL A 39 -1.83 -29.68 17.94
CA VAL A 39 -0.88 -28.96 17.05
C VAL A 39 -1.07 -27.45 17.18
N MET A 40 -0.63 -26.89 18.30
CA MET A 40 -0.15 -25.51 18.31
C MET A 40 1.25 -25.54 17.67
N ALA A 41 1.30 -25.36 16.36
CA ALA A 41 2.52 -24.89 15.73
C ALA A 41 2.62 -23.40 16.03
N ASP A 42 3.57 -23.06 16.86
CA ASP A 42 3.97 -21.71 17.27
C ASP A 42 4.56 -20.98 16.06
N SER A 43 3.71 -20.51 15.15
CA SER A 43 4.09 -19.59 14.10
C SER A 43 3.92 -18.16 14.63
N LYS A 44 4.98 -17.69 15.27
CA LYS A 44 5.14 -16.29 15.68
C LYS A 44 4.84 -15.37 14.51
N PRO A 45 3.83 -14.48 14.57
CA PRO A 45 3.55 -13.51 13.51
C PRO A 45 4.50 -12.33 13.62
N THR A 46 5.76 -12.52 13.25
CA THR A 46 6.78 -11.45 13.21
C THR A 46 6.47 -10.43 12.12
N GLY A 47 5.83 -10.83 11.03
CA GLY A 47 5.55 -9.94 9.90
C GLY A 47 4.53 -8.81 10.16
N ASN A 48 3.53 -9.04 11.02
CA ASN A 48 2.49 -8.04 11.28
C ASN A 48 2.96 -6.88 12.18
N ALA A 49 3.82 -7.15 13.16
CA ALA A 49 4.33 -6.12 14.07
C ALA A 49 5.30 -5.16 13.34
N ASP A 50 6.20 -5.71 12.53
CA ASP A 50 7.17 -4.91 11.77
C ASP A 50 6.48 -4.05 10.71
N ASN A 51 5.44 -4.58 10.06
CA ASN A 51 4.65 -3.80 9.10
C ASN A 51 3.87 -2.67 9.80
N ALA A 52 3.30 -2.91 10.97
CA ALA A 52 2.60 -1.90 11.76
C ALA A 52 3.53 -0.75 12.19
N GLN A 53 4.76 -1.04 12.60
CA GLN A 53 5.77 -0.02 12.92
C GLN A 53 6.17 0.78 11.68
N THR A 54 6.34 0.13 10.54
CA THR A 54 6.66 0.78 9.26
C THR A 54 5.53 1.71 8.83
N VAL A 55 4.27 1.27 8.92
CA VAL A 55 3.09 2.09 8.63
C VAL A 55 3.03 3.31 9.55
N ALA A 56 3.29 3.14 10.86
CA ALA A 56 3.33 4.23 11.82
C ALA A 56 4.44 5.25 11.49
N LYS A 57 5.63 4.78 11.08
CA LYS A 57 6.75 5.62 10.66
C LYS A 57 6.41 6.43 9.41
N ILE A 58 5.78 5.82 8.41
CA ILE A 58 5.35 6.51 7.18
C ILE A 58 4.26 7.54 7.51
N ARG A 59 3.31 7.21 8.38
CA ARG A 59 2.28 8.14 8.83
C ARG A 59 2.87 9.37 9.54
N ALA A 60 3.85 9.18 10.41
CA ALA A 60 4.57 10.27 11.05
C ALA A 60 5.36 11.13 10.04
N ALA A 61 5.90 10.50 8.98
CA ALA A 61 6.63 11.16 7.92
C ALA A 61 5.75 12.04 7.01
N ALA A 62 4.42 11.86 7.00
CA ALA A 62 3.51 12.61 6.13
C ALA A 62 3.56 14.13 6.31
N ASN A 63 3.97 14.59 7.49
CA ASN A 63 4.11 16.01 7.83
C ASN A 63 5.58 16.51 7.82
N ASN A 64 6.51 15.70 7.30
CA ASN A 64 7.93 16.06 7.25
C ASN A 64 8.44 16.07 5.80
N PRO A 65 8.56 17.25 5.16
CA PRO A 65 9.06 17.37 3.79
C PRO A 65 10.46 16.81 3.55
N ASP A 66 11.28 16.69 4.59
CA ASP A 66 12.64 16.16 4.52
C ASP A 66 12.70 14.64 4.78
N ALA A 67 11.54 13.99 4.97
CA ALA A 67 11.51 12.56 5.28
C ALA A 67 12.01 11.72 4.10
N LYS A 68 13.13 11.04 4.36
CA LYS A 68 13.79 10.13 3.44
C LYS A 68 14.43 9.00 4.25
N PHE A 69 14.04 7.75 3.97
CA PHE A 69 14.58 6.60 4.70
C PHE A 69 14.33 5.27 3.97
N TRP A 70 15.18 4.31 4.20
CA TRP A 70 14.99 2.94 3.75
C TRP A 70 13.96 2.22 4.61
N THR A 71 13.09 1.47 3.96
CA THR A 71 12.04 0.70 4.63
C THR A 71 11.60 -0.50 3.81
N THR A 72 10.99 -1.48 4.47
CA THR A 72 10.27 -2.57 3.83
C THR A 72 8.81 -2.46 4.22
N VAL A 73 7.93 -2.48 3.24
CA VAL A 73 6.49 -2.37 3.41
C VAL A 73 5.78 -3.61 2.88
N GLN A 74 4.66 -3.96 3.49
CA GLN A 74 3.71 -4.92 2.95
C GLN A 74 2.39 -4.19 2.68
N GLY A 75 1.77 -4.48 1.54
CA GLY A 75 0.53 -3.82 1.17
C GLY A 75 -0.18 -4.54 0.02
N THR A 76 -1.20 -3.88 -0.49
CA THR A 76 -2.01 -4.37 -1.61
C THR A 76 -1.87 -3.41 -2.78
N ILE A 77 -1.62 -3.94 -3.97
CA ILE A 77 -1.61 -3.15 -5.21
C ILE A 77 -3.03 -2.68 -5.49
N VAL A 78 -3.23 -1.35 -5.55
CA VAL A 78 -4.56 -0.78 -5.77
C VAL A 78 -4.74 -0.18 -7.14
N LYS A 79 -3.65 0.14 -7.84
CA LYS A 79 -3.75 0.71 -9.20
C LYS A 79 -2.44 0.58 -9.96
N SER A 80 -2.51 0.13 -11.21
CA SER A 80 -1.43 0.29 -12.19
C SER A 80 -1.50 1.69 -12.80
N LEU A 81 -0.35 2.34 -12.98
CA LEU A 81 -0.25 3.66 -13.59
C LEU A 81 0.52 3.59 -14.91
N LYS A 82 0.38 4.64 -15.74
CA LYS A 82 1.22 4.79 -16.93
C LYS A 82 2.68 4.88 -16.51
N ASP A 83 3.55 4.16 -17.21
CA ASP A 83 4.99 4.23 -17.01
C ASP A 83 5.50 5.67 -17.17
N ASP A 84 6.48 6.02 -16.36
CA ASP A 84 7.26 7.22 -16.55
C ASP A 84 8.39 6.92 -17.53
N ARG A 85 8.49 7.74 -18.58
CA ARG A 85 9.51 7.62 -19.62
C ARG A 85 10.39 8.87 -19.71
N GLU A 86 10.22 9.81 -18.79
CA GLU A 86 11.06 11.00 -18.69
C GLU A 86 12.32 10.67 -17.90
N GLY A 87 13.47 10.70 -18.55
CA GLY A 87 14.73 10.20 -17.98
C GLY A 87 14.76 8.67 -17.96
N ASN A 88 15.10 8.09 -16.81
CA ASN A 88 15.10 6.64 -16.64
C ASN A 88 13.67 6.09 -16.64
N GLN A 89 13.49 4.93 -17.26
CA GLN A 89 12.14 4.33 -17.35
C GLN A 89 11.71 3.73 -16.03
N HIS A 90 10.52 4.10 -15.55
CA HIS A 90 9.94 3.54 -14.34
C HIS A 90 8.56 2.94 -14.57
N GLN A 91 8.38 1.70 -14.17
CA GLN A 91 7.06 1.14 -13.91
C GLN A 91 6.48 1.80 -12.67
N ARG A 92 5.22 2.30 -12.77
CA ARG A 92 4.57 2.99 -11.66
C ARG A 92 3.27 2.32 -11.27
N PHE A 93 3.04 2.20 -9.97
CA PHE A 93 1.79 1.69 -9.41
C PHE A 93 1.57 2.20 -7.99
N LEU A 94 0.34 2.08 -7.51
CA LEU A 94 -0.05 2.48 -6.17
C LEU A 94 -0.24 1.26 -5.28
N VAL A 95 0.24 1.36 -4.04
CA VAL A 95 0.13 0.33 -3.01
C VAL A 95 -0.52 0.91 -1.77
N ALA A 96 -1.66 0.33 -1.35
CA ALA A 96 -2.28 0.63 -0.08
C ALA A 96 -1.58 -0.15 1.03
N LEU A 97 -1.08 0.55 2.05
CA LEU A 97 -0.47 -0.02 3.26
C LEU A 97 -1.45 -0.06 4.43
N ALA A 98 -2.39 0.89 4.45
CA ALA A 98 -3.46 1.04 5.42
C ALA A 98 -4.63 1.78 4.74
N PRO A 99 -5.83 1.83 5.35
CA PRO A 99 -6.97 2.54 4.78
C PRO A 99 -6.70 4.02 4.47
N ASP A 100 -5.79 4.64 5.22
CA ASP A 100 -5.40 6.06 5.13
C ASP A 100 -4.05 6.28 4.44
N ILE A 101 -3.33 5.23 4.02
CA ILE A 101 -1.97 5.34 3.46
C ILE A 101 -1.86 4.59 2.14
N THR A 102 -1.62 5.35 1.08
CA THR A 102 -1.28 4.82 -0.23
C THR A 102 0.03 5.44 -0.70
N LEU A 103 0.97 4.61 -1.13
CA LEU A 103 2.26 5.02 -1.67
C LEU A 103 2.33 4.84 -3.18
N LEU A 104 3.02 5.75 -3.84
CA LEU A 104 3.49 5.54 -5.20
C LEU A 104 4.74 4.64 -5.15
N VAL A 105 4.79 3.63 -6.00
CA VAL A 105 6.00 2.86 -6.29
C VAL A 105 6.52 3.27 -7.65
N ALA A 106 7.81 3.58 -7.73
CA ALA A 106 8.54 3.88 -8.97
C ALA A 106 9.70 2.90 -9.11
N HIS A 107 9.48 1.83 -9.89
CA HIS A 107 10.42 0.74 -10.12
C HIS A 107 11.17 0.95 -11.43
N ASN A 108 12.49 1.09 -11.37
CA ASN A 108 13.32 1.33 -12.56
C ASN A 108 13.43 0.06 -13.40
N THR A 109 12.85 0.09 -14.61
CA THR A 109 12.83 -1.05 -15.54
C THR A 109 14.04 -1.15 -16.45
N GLU A 110 14.98 -0.21 -16.35
CA GLU A 110 16.29 -0.31 -17.00
C GLU A 110 17.29 -1.09 -16.15
N LEU A 111 17.07 -1.15 -14.82
CA LEU A 111 17.97 -1.82 -13.87
C LEU A 111 17.40 -3.14 -13.35
N ALA A 112 16.10 -3.36 -13.46
CA ALA A 112 15.46 -4.58 -13.01
C ALA A 112 14.29 -5.00 -13.93
N GLN A 113 13.91 -6.28 -13.86
CA GLN A 113 12.78 -6.79 -14.62
C GLN A 113 11.47 -6.12 -14.18
N ARG A 114 10.61 -5.82 -15.15
CA ARG A 114 9.25 -5.38 -14.90
C ARG A 114 8.51 -6.37 -13.99
N VAL A 115 7.83 -5.87 -12.99
CA VAL A 115 7.03 -6.68 -12.07
C VAL A 115 5.65 -6.96 -12.69
N PRO A 116 5.19 -8.21 -12.77
CA PRO A 116 3.84 -8.54 -13.22
C PRO A 116 2.85 -8.23 -12.08
N ILE A 117 2.29 -7.03 -12.10
CA ILE A 117 1.36 -6.56 -11.07
C ILE A 117 -0.09 -6.77 -11.48
N THR A 118 -0.94 -7.09 -10.50
CA THR A 118 -2.40 -7.16 -10.63
C THR A 118 -3.04 -6.39 -9.47
N GLU A 119 -4.07 -5.61 -9.74
CA GLU A 119 -4.83 -4.92 -8.70
C GLU A 119 -5.47 -5.94 -7.75
N GLY A 120 -5.44 -5.66 -6.44
CA GLY A 120 -5.84 -6.59 -5.38
C GLY A 120 -4.74 -7.54 -4.90
N GLN A 121 -3.61 -7.62 -5.58
CA GLN A 121 -2.51 -8.53 -5.23
C GLN A 121 -1.69 -8.00 -4.06
N ALA A 122 -1.33 -8.90 -3.14
CA ALA A 122 -0.39 -8.60 -2.06
C ALA A 122 1.04 -8.42 -2.62
N VAL A 123 1.77 -7.49 -2.05
CA VAL A 123 3.14 -7.16 -2.42
C VAL A 123 3.97 -6.81 -1.20
N THR A 124 5.24 -7.24 -1.19
CA THR A 124 6.25 -6.77 -0.24
C THR A 124 7.31 -5.99 -1.02
N ILE A 125 7.67 -4.81 -0.53
CA ILE A 125 8.59 -3.90 -1.23
C ILE A 125 9.64 -3.39 -0.25
N SER A 126 10.90 -3.58 -0.58
CA SER A 126 12.04 -2.93 0.08
C SER A 126 12.56 -1.82 -0.83
N GLY A 127 12.70 -0.62 -0.28
CA GLY A 127 13.13 0.54 -1.05
C GLY A 127 13.36 1.77 -0.19
N GLU A 128 13.69 2.87 -0.82
CA GLU A 128 13.84 4.16 -0.17
C GLU A 128 12.52 4.93 -0.25
N TYR A 129 11.94 5.23 0.91
CA TYR A 129 10.81 6.17 1.02
C TYR A 129 11.32 7.59 0.90
N VAL A 130 10.65 8.38 0.07
CA VAL A 130 10.83 9.84 -0.03
C VAL A 130 9.49 10.51 0.07
N TRP A 131 9.41 11.51 0.93
CA TRP A 131 8.19 12.29 1.10
C TRP A 131 7.80 13.03 -0.19
N ASN A 132 6.51 13.16 -0.41
CA ASN A 132 5.90 14.14 -1.30
C ASN A 132 4.49 14.50 -0.76
N ASN A 133 3.89 15.55 -1.29
CA ASN A 133 2.57 16.04 -0.85
C ASN A 133 1.38 15.13 -1.25
N ARG A 134 1.64 13.94 -1.79
CA ARG A 134 0.64 12.94 -2.19
C ARG A 134 0.76 11.62 -1.43
N GLY A 135 1.51 11.61 -0.31
CA GLY A 135 1.69 10.44 0.55
C GLY A 135 3.07 9.78 0.48
N GLY A 136 3.93 10.22 -0.44
CA GLY A 136 5.29 9.70 -0.61
C GLY A 136 5.45 8.72 -1.76
N VAL A 137 6.72 8.45 -2.06
CA VAL A 137 7.14 7.51 -3.10
C VAL A 137 8.13 6.50 -2.53
N LEU A 138 8.00 5.24 -2.93
CA LEU A 138 9.00 4.20 -2.78
C LEU A 138 9.75 4.04 -4.09
N HIS A 139 11.05 4.26 -4.07
CA HIS A 139 11.94 4.04 -5.19
C HIS A 139 13.18 3.24 -4.74
N TRP A 140 14.21 3.10 -5.60
CA TRP A 140 15.35 2.21 -5.33
C TRP A 140 14.90 0.78 -4.96
N THR A 141 13.88 0.29 -5.64
CA THR A 141 13.28 -1.04 -5.47
C THR A 141 13.95 -2.11 -6.33
N HIS A 142 15.23 -1.98 -6.60
CA HIS A 142 16.09 -2.83 -7.42
C HIS A 142 17.51 -2.85 -6.84
N HIS A 143 18.37 -3.77 -7.28
CA HIS A 143 19.77 -3.75 -6.90
C HIS A 143 20.47 -2.48 -7.39
N ASP A 144 21.51 -2.05 -6.71
CA ASP A 144 22.36 -0.95 -7.17
C ASP A 144 23.54 -1.53 -7.96
N PRO A 145 23.71 -1.18 -9.25
CA PRO A 145 24.83 -1.68 -10.07
C PRO A 145 26.23 -1.32 -9.53
N ARG A 146 26.29 -0.33 -8.62
CA ARG A 146 27.53 0.10 -7.96
C ARG A 146 27.78 -0.62 -6.63
N GLY A 147 26.99 -1.66 -6.31
CA GLY A 147 27.13 -2.43 -5.07
C GLY A 147 26.72 -1.69 -3.79
N ARG A 148 26.01 -0.55 -3.90
CA ARG A 148 25.43 0.14 -2.73
C ARG A 148 24.13 -0.53 -2.30
N LYS A 149 23.50 -0.02 -1.26
CA LYS A 149 22.21 -0.53 -0.80
C LYS A 149 21.17 -0.47 -1.91
N GLY A 150 20.63 -1.60 -2.28
CA GLY A 150 19.52 -1.79 -3.21
C GLY A 150 18.25 -2.26 -2.49
N GLY A 151 17.15 -2.27 -3.21
CA GLY A 151 15.87 -2.80 -2.77
C GLY A 151 15.38 -3.91 -3.68
N TRP A 152 14.14 -4.29 -3.49
CA TRP A 152 13.47 -5.34 -4.27
C TRP A 152 11.95 -5.22 -4.14
N ILE A 153 11.24 -5.88 -5.06
CA ILE A 153 9.79 -6.07 -5.00
C ILE A 153 9.51 -7.58 -5.00
N GLU A 154 8.68 -8.05 -4.10
CA GLU A 154 8.26 -9.46 -4.05
C GLU A 154 6.75 -9.57 -4.28
N VAL A 155 6.39 -10.36 -5.29
CA VAL A 155 5.02 -10.66 -5.67
C VAL A 155 4.91 -12.16 -5.90
N ALA A 156 3.90 -12.81 -5.29
CA ALA A 156 3.68 -14.25 -5.40
C ALA A 156 4.93 -15.10 -5.09
N GLY A 157 5.74 -14.67 -4.10
CA GLY A 157 6.95 -15.36 -3.68
C GLY A 157 8.17 -15.19 -4.61
N LYS A 158 8.06 -14.40 -5.68
CA LYS A 158 9.16 -14.07 -6.58
C LYS A 158 9.65 -12.65 -6.35
N ARG A 159 10.97 -12.48 -6.24
CA ARG A 159 11.65 -11.18 -6.14
C ARG A 159 12.06 -10.66 -7.52
N TYR A 160 11.98 -9.33 -7.61
CA TYR A 160 12.39 -8.49 -8.73
C TYR A 160 13.32 -7.43 -8.17
N GLU A 161 14.59 -7.49 -8.54
CA GLU A 161 15.68 -6.63 -8.03
C GLU A 161 16.75 -6.31 -9.06
#